data_8504ee54d5d8add8427acfd820085d70
#
_entry.id   8504ee54d5d8add8427acfd820085d70
#
_cell.length_a   1.000
_cell.length_b   1.000
_cell.length_c   1.000
_cell.angle_alpha   90.00
_cell.angle_beta   90.00
_cell.angle_gamma   90.00
#
_symmetry.space_group_name_H-M   'P 1'
#
loop_
_entity.id
_entity.type
_entity.pdbx_description
1 polymer ?
#
loop_
_entity_poly.entity_id
_entity_poly.type
_entity_poly.pdbx_seq_one_letter_code
_entity_poly.pdbx_strand_id
1 'polypeptide(L)'
;MLRRLSLAAAVAAATGVAWAAQPTPLPTKTDLISVYKEAVDNNADLAAAQADYLARKEVVPQARAGLLPQLGAGARVGDTRIAFDERPATVKRNSQVVQATLSQPLFRADRWFQWQAAKETSDQARLEFSATQQDLILRSAETYFTVLRAQDNLATSKAEEAAFKRQLDQANERFDVGLSDKTDVLEAQASYDTARANRLIAEQRVDDAFQALVTLTNRDYSAIEGMRHTLPVVPPAPNDAKAWVDTAVQQNLRLLASNYAVNAAEETLRQRKAGHLPTLDAVAQYQKGDNDALGFANSAANPLVHYGKYVDERSIGLELNIPIYSGGLTSSQIRESYQRLNQSEQSREGQRRQVVQDTRNLHRAVNTDVEQVQARRQAIISNQSSLEATEIGYQVGTRNIVDVLNAQRQLYAAVRDYNNSRYDYILDTLRLKQAAGTLSPADLEALSAYLKQDYDPDKDFLPPDLAKAASEQLQSKPRQQY
;
A
#
# COMPACT_ATOMS: atom_id res chain seq x y z
N MET A 1 -22.43 50.09 38.63
CA MET A 1 -23.33 48.91 38.60
C MET A 1 -22.74 47.93 37.61
N LEU A 2 -22.07 46.92 38.14
CA LEU A 2 -21.40 45.85 37.36
C LEU A 2 -22.48 44.82 36.97
N ARG A 3 -22.68 44.57 35.69
CA ARG A 3 -23.33 43.37 35.20
C ARG A 3 -22.27 42.40 34.70
N ARG A 4 -22.10 41.30 35.48
CA ARG A 4 -21.28 40.17 35.13
C ARG A 4 -21.94 39.40 33.99
N LEU A 5 -21.28 39.27 32.86
CA LEU A 5 -21.60 38.29 31.81
C LEU A 5 -20.69 37.07 32.09
N SER A 6 -21.27 36.06 32.70
CA SER A 6 -20.68 34.72 32.78
C SER A 6 -20.98 33.97 31.50
N LEU A 7 -19.97 33.78 30.65
CA LEU A 7 -19.99 32.80 29.55
C LEU A 7 -19.82 31.41 30.17
N ALA A 8 -20.89 30.66 30.29
CA ALA A 8 -20.86 29.25 30.61
C ALA A 8 -20.52 28.49 29.30
N ALA A 9 -19.31 28.00 29.18
CA ALA A 9 -18.95 27.04 28.16
C ALA A 9 -19.57 25.68 28.52
N ALA A 10 -20.66 25.32 27.88
CA ALA A 10 -21.20 23.98 27.94
C ALA A 10 -20.33 23.03 27.11
N VAL A 11 -19.43 22.31 27.77
CA VAL A 11 -18.77 21.16 27.20
C VAL A 11 -19.78 20.02 27.22
N ALA A 12 -20.44 19.78 26.09
CA ALA A 12 -21.22 18.57 25.88
C ALA A 12 -20.25 17.40 25.68
N ALA A 13 -20.03 16.60 26.72
CA ALA A 13 -19.37 15.31 26.62
C ALA A 13 -20.30 14.37 25.85
N ALA A 14 -20.08 14.23 24.56
CA ALA A 14 -20.66 13.17 23.76
C ALA A 14 -19.93 11.86 24.14
N THR A 15 -20.45 11.14 25.12
CA THR A 15 -20.12 9.74 25.33
C THR A 15 -20.71 8.95 24.18
N GLY A 16 -19.93 8.81 23.08
CA GLY A 16 -20.19 7.85 22.03
C GLY A 16 -20.06 6.46 22.64
N VAL A 17 -21.18 5.83 22.92
CA VAL A 17 -21.23 4.38 23.14
C VAL A 17 -20.82 3.75 21.82
N ALA A 18 -19.55 3.33 21.72
CA ALA A 18 -19.09 2.45 20.67
C ALA A 18 -19.90 1.16 20.80
N TRP A 19 -20.92 1.01 19.98
CA TRP A 19 -21.56 -0.28 19.77
C TRP A 19 -20.49 -1.15 19.12
N ALA A 20 -19.87 -2.01 19.93
CA ALA A 20 -19.07 -3.11 19.42
C ALA A 20 -20.01 -3.93 18.53
N ALA A 21 -19.85 -3.81 17.22
CA ALA A 21 -20.52 -4.69 16.27
C ALA A 21 -20.15 -6.12 16.68
N GLN A 22 -21.15 -6.93 17.05
CA GLN A 22 -20.91 -8.35 17.30
C GLN A 22 -20.34 -8.96 16.03
N PRO A 23 -19.26 -9.73 16.11
CA PRO A 23 -18.70 -10.38 14.94
C PRO A 23 -19.80 -11.29 14.36
N THR A 24 -20.23 -10.97 13.13
CA THR A 24 -21.08 -11.86 12.37
C THR A 24 -20.35 -13.20 12.24
N PRO A 25 -20.99 -14.35 12.49
CA PRO A 25 -20.36 -15.64 12.27
C PRO A 25 -19.86 -15.71 10.83
N LEU A 26 -18.54 -15.89 10.66
CA LEU A 26 -17.90 -16.00 9.34
C LEU A 26 -18.49 -17.19 8.60
N PRO A 27 -18.72 -17.07 7.28
CA PRO A 27 -19.08 -18.24 6.48
C PRO A 27 -18.00 -19.32 6.67
N THR A 28 -18.40 -20.58 6.62
CA THR A 28 -17.56 -21.75 6.92
C THR A 28 -16.26 -21.78 6.08
N LYS A 29 -16.24 -21.10 4.93
CA LYS A 29 -15.07 -20.81 4.09
C LYS A 29 -15.26 -19.49 3.39
N THR A 30 -14.18 -18.70 3.32
CA THR A 30 -14.21 -17.36 2.74
C THR A 30 -13.57 -17.37 1.35
N ASP A 31 -14.21 -16.72 0.38
CA ASP A 31 -13.70 -16.53 -0.97
C ASP A 31 -12.77 -15.33 -1.08
N LEU A 32 -12.02 -15.25 -2.19
CA LEU A 32 -11.02 -14.18 -2.43
C LEU A 32 -11.65 -12.78 -2.46
N ILE A 33 -12.85 -12.65 -3.06
CA ILE A 33 -13.50 -11.34 -3.18
C ILE A 33 -14.01 -10.83 -1.82
N SER A 34 -14.47 -11.73 -0.95
CA SER A 34 -14.86 -11.38 0.42
C SER A 34 -13.64 -10.92 1.24
N VAL A 35 -12.51 -11.61 1.13
CA VAL A 35 -11.24 -11.18 1.75
C VAL A 35 -10.83 -9.78 1.28
N TYR A 36 -10.91 -9.52 -0.03
CA TYR A 36 -10.60 -8.20 -0.57
C TYR A 36 -11.55 -7.12 -0.03
N LYS A 37 -12.87 -7.37 0.03
CA LYS A 37 -13.85 -6.42 0.59
C LYS A 37 -13.55 -6.12 2.06
N GLU A 38 -13.27 -7.14 2.86
CA GLU A 38 -12.89 -6.96 4.27
C GLU A 38 -11.56 -6.22 4.40
N ALA A 39 -10.60 -6.45 3.50
CA ALA A 39 -9.37 -5.67 3.47
C ALA A 39 -9.63 -4.19 3.13
N VAL A 40 -10.52 -3.88 2.18
CA VAL A 40 -10.89 -2.49 1.87
C VAL A 40 -11.50 -1.78 3.08
N ASP A 41 -12.33 -2.48 3.85
CA ASP A 41 -13.04 -1.90 4.99
C ASP A 41 -12.17 -1.74 6.23
N ASN A 42 -11.16 -2.61 6.43
CA ASN A 42 -10.43 -2.71 7.70
C ASN A 42 -8.91 -2.47 7.58
N ASN A 43 -8.36 -2.33 6.37
CA ASN A 43 -6.92 -2.20 6.22
C ASN A 43 -6.41 -0.82 6.67
N ALA A 44 -5.53 -0.81 7.66
CA ALA A 44 -4.98 0.41 8.25
C ALA A 44 -4.08 1.19 7.26
N ASP A 45 -3.33 0.50 6.38
CA ASP A 45 -2.47 1.15 5.39
C ASP A 45 -3.30 1.92 4.36
N LEU A 46 -4.45 1.33 3.91
CA LEU A 46 -5.37 2.00 3.01
C LEU A 46 -6.03 3.21 3.67
N ALA A 47 -6.48 3.07 4.92
CA ALA A 47 -7.07 4.17 5.69
C ALA A 47 -6.07 5.31 5.89
N ALA A 48 -4.81 5.00 6.20
CA ALA A 48 -3.73 5.98 6.32
C ALA A 48 -3.46 6.70 4.98
N ALA A 49 -3.41 5.95 3.86
CA ALA A 49 -3.23 6.53 2.53
C ALA A 49 -4.41 7.44 2.12
N GLN A 50 -5.64 7.07 2.49
CA GLN A 50 -6.82 7.91 2.29
C GLN A 50 -6.73 9.20 3.09
N ALA A 51 -6.32 9.13 4.36
CA ALA A 51 -6.14 10.30 5.21
C ALA A 51 -5.03 11.22 4.66
N ASP A 52 -3.91 10.67 4.18
CA ASP A 52 -2.84 11.45 3.53
C ASP A 52 -3.34 12.13 2.24
N TYR A 53 -4.08 11.42 1.39
CA TYR A 53 -4.71 12.01 0.21
C TYR A 53 -5.62 13.18 0.59
N LEU A 54 -6.51 12.99 1.58
CA LEU A 54 -7.43 14.05 2.03
C LEU A 54 -6.66 15.24 2.62
N ALA A 55 -5.61 15.00 3.39
CA ALA A 55 -4.75 16.06 3.92
C ALA A 55 -4.06 16.86 2.79
N ARG A 56 -3.48 16.17 1.80
CA ARG A 56 -2.85 16.83 0.65
C ARG A 56 -3.83 17.51 -0.28
N LYS A 57 -5.08 17.09 -0.34
CA LYS A 57 -6.15 17.76 -1.06
C LYS A 57 -6.46 19.15 -0.48
N GLU A 58 -6.32 19.33 0.85
CA GLU A 58 -6.54 20.61 1.52
C GLU A 58 -5.48 21.66 1.17
N VAL A 59 -4.38 21.31 0.56
CA VAL A 59 -3.38 22.27 0.04
C VAL A 59 -4.00 23.22 -1.01
N VAL A 60 -5.00 22.73 -1.79
CA VAL A 60 -5.69 23.53 -2.82
C VAL A 60 -6.50 24.68 -2.22
N PRO A 61 -7.44 24.46 -1.27
CA PRO A 61 -8.15 25.57 -0.62
C PRO A 61 -7.19 26.46 0.19
N GLN A 62 -6.14 25.93 0.82
CA GLN A 62 -5.13 26.72 1.52
C GLN A 62 -4.38 27.67 0.57
N ALA A 63 -3.93 27.19 -0.58
CA ALA A 63 -3.29 28.03 -1.58
C ALA A 63 -4.27 29.06 -2.19
N ARG A 64 -5.53 28.65 -2.45
CA ARG A 64 -6.59 29.52 -2.92
C ARG A 64 -6.90 30.63 -1.92
N ALA A 65 -6.86 30.36 -0.62
CA ALA A 65 -7.09 31.36 0.44
C ALA A 65 -6.14 32.55 0.32
N GLY A 66 -4.91 32.33 -0.20
CA GLY A 66 -3.98 33.42 -0.50
C GLY A 66 -4.44 34.42 -1.58
N LEU A 67 -5.50 34.10 -2.32
CA LEU A 67 -6.13 34.99 -3.35
C LEU A 67 -7.45 35.61 -2.86
N LEU A 68 -7.95 35.17 -1.72
CA LEU A 68 -9.23 35.63 -1.17
C LEU A 68 -9.05 36.79 -0.15
N PRO A 69 -10.10 37.52 0.20
CA PRO A 69 -10.03 38.56 1.23
C PRO A 69 -9.63 37.95 2.58
N GLN A 70 -8.70 38.61 3.27
CA GLN A 70 -8.25 38.25 4.60
C GLN A 70 -8.61 39.30 5.61
N LEU A 71 -9.42 38.97 6.60
CA LEU A 71 -9.84 39.84 7.68
C LEU A 71 -9.15 39.40 8.98
N GLY A 72 -8.40 40.32 9.56
CA GLY A 72 -7.77 40.18 10.85
C GLY A 72 -8.28 41.21 11.84
N ALA A 73 -8.40 40.85 13.11
CA ALA A 73 -8.66 41.76 14.21
C ALA A 73 -7.67 41.58 15.35
N GLY A 74 -7.29 42.66 15.97
CA GLY A 74 -6.34 42.64 17.09
C GLY A 74 -6.69 43.67 18.15
N ALA A 75 -6.36 43.41 19.39
CA ALA A 75 -6.44 44.36 20.49
C ALA A 75 -5.12 44.35 21.25
N ARG A 76 -4.64 45.51 21.64
CA ARG A 76 -3.44 45.69 22.44
C ARG A 76 -3.73 46.59 23.62
N VAL A 77 -3.29 46.16 24.79
CA VAL A 77 -3.27 47.01 26.01
C VAL A 77 -1.84 47.01 26.53
N GLY A 78 -1.29 48.17 26.81
CA GLY A 78 0.07 48.32 27.29
C GLY A 78 0.22 49.44 28.31
N ASP A 79 1.13 49.30 29.25
CA ASP A 79 1.62 50.33 30.14
C ASP A 79 3.10 50.58 29.79
N THR A 80 3.40 51.76 29.32
CA THR A 80 4.75 52.16 28.94
C THR A 80 5.25 53.27 29.88
N ARG A 81 6.41 53.07 30.45
CA ARG A 81 7.09 54.07 31.28
C ARG A 81 8.32 54.54 30.54
N ILE A 82 8.38 55.85 30.28
CA ILE A 82 9.50 56.50 29.61
C ILE A 82 10.19 57.41 30.61
N ALA A 83 11.41 57.12 30.96
CA ALA A 83 12.30 57.95 31.73
C ALA A 83 13.26 58.70 30.78
N PHE A 84 13.47 60.02 31.03
CA PHE A 84 14.41 60.85 30.28
C PHE A 84 15.62 61.15 31.17
N ASP A 85 16.84 60.92 30.70
CA ASP A 85 18.07 61.15 31.47
C ASP A 85 18.27 62.63 31.88
N GLU A 86 17.80 63.51 31.02
CA GLU A 86 17.95 64.97 31.25
C GLU A 86 16.77 65.63 32.02
N ARG A 87 15.71 64.90 32.34
CA ARG A 87 14.56 65.36 33.08
C ARG A 87 14.10 64.30 34.10
N PRO A 88 13.99 64.69 35.38
CA PRO A 88 13.62 63.73 36.44
C PRO A 88 12.14 63.38 36.43
N ALA A 89 11.49 63.40 35.27
CA ALA A 89 10.08 63.08 35.12
C ALA A 89 9.90 61.77 34.34
N THR A 90 9.30 60.77 34.96
CA THR A 90 8.83 59.55 34.29
C THR A 90 7.44 59.75 33.71
N VAL A 91 7.29 59.64 32.43
CA VAL A 91 5.97 59.67 31.75
C VAL A 91 5.41 58.25 31.71
N LYS A 92 4.23 58.05 32.33
CA LYS A 92 3.48 56.77 32.26
C LYS A 92 2.40 56.94 31.19
N ARG A 93 2.36 55.96 30.28
CA ARG A 93 1.34 55.91 29.19
C ARG A 93 0.63 54.57 29.23
N ASN A 94 -0.69 54.63 29.41
CA ASN A 94 -1.57 53.49 29.23
C ASN A 94 -2.11 53.53 27.84
N SER A 95 -1.85 52.50 27.04
CA SER A 95 -2.30 52.41 25.64
C SER A 95 -3.33 51.32 25.48
N GLN A 96 -4.39 51.61 24.78
CA GLN A 96 -5.43 50.67 24.37
C GLN A 96 -5.72 50.90 22.90
N VAL A 97 -5.54 49.82 22.09
CA VAL A 97 -5.83 49.88 20.64
C VAL A 97 -6.61 48.62 20.27
N VAL A 98 -7.66 48.84 19.50
CA VAL A 98 -8.39 47.82 18.76
C VAL A 98 -8.24 48.10 17.28
N GLN A 99 -7.85 47.12 16.49
CA GLN A 99 -7.67 47.25 15.04
C GLN A 99 -8.35 46.14 14.30
N ALA A 100 -8.85 46.41 13.11
CA ALA A 100 -9.30 45.43 12.13
C ALA A 100 -8.67 45.77 10.78
N THR A 101 -8.15 44.78 10.10
CA THR A 101 -7.52 44.95 8.78
C THR A 101 -8.13 43.97 7.82
N LEU A 102 -8.65 44.45 6.69
CA LEU A 102 -9.10 43.68 5.55
C LEU A 102 -8.09 43.89 4.42
N SER A 103 -7.47 42.78 3.96
CA SER A 103 -6.58 42.80 2.81
C SER A 103 -7.16 41.91 1.71
N GLN A 104 -7.27 42.42 0.51
CA GLN A 104 -7.69 41.70 -0.70
C GLN A 104 -6.60 41.79 -1.76
N PRO A 105 -5.94 40.64 -2.08
CA PRO A 105 -5.06 40.54 -3.23
C PRO A 105 -5.80 40.87 -4.54
N LEU A 106 -5.32 41.84 -5.32
CA LEU A 106 -5.83 42.17 -6.63
C LEU A 106 -4.95 41.63 -7.75
N PHE A 107 -3.63 41.71 -7.55
CA PHE A 107 -2.65 41.13 -8.47
C PHE A 107 -1.50 40.49 -7.69
N ARG A 108 -1.52 39.14 -7.62
CA ARG A 108 -0.54 38.32 -6.90
C ARG A 108 -0.21 37.10 -7.76
N ALA A 109 0.63 37.30 -8.78
CA ALA A 109 1.05 36.23 -9.69
C ALA A 109 1.74 35.08 -8.95
N ASP A 110 2.50 35.36 -7.90
CA ASP A 110 3.11 34.37 -7.01
C ASP A 110 2.05 33.45 -6.37
N ARG A 111 0.96 34.02 -5.86
CA ARG A 111 -0.15 33.27 -5.25
C ARG A 111 -0.96 32.48 -6.26
N TRP A 112 -1.11 33.03 -7.47
CA TRP A 112 -1.77 32.33 -8.56
C TRP A 112 -1.04 31.05 -8.95
N PHE A 113 0.28 31.13 -9.20
CA PHE A 113 1.09 29.95 -9.55
C PHE A 113 1.22 28.98 -8.37
N GLN A 114 1.26 29.46 -7.13
CA GLN A 114 1.18 28.61 -5.94
C GLN A 114 -0.13 27.79 -5.92
N TRP A 115 -1.25 28.40 -6.27
CA TRP A 115 -2.53 27.70 -6.36
C TRP A 115 -2.54 26.67 -7.50
N GLN A 116 -1.93 26.96 -8.65
CA GLN A 116 -1.78 25.98 -9.73
C GLN A 116 -0.91 24.80 -9.29
N ALA A 117 0.26 25.05 -8.68
CA ALA A 117 1.12 24.00 -8.13
C ALA A 117 0.38 23.12 -7.10
N ALA A 118 -0.46 23.72 -6.26
CA ALA A 118 -1.29 23.00 -5.29
C ALA A 118 -2.29 22.04 -5.95
N LYS A 119 -2.88 22.42 -7.09
CA LYS A 119 -3.78 21.53 -7.85
C LYS A 119 -3.03 20.32 -8.39
N GLU A 120 -1.88 20.53 -9.01
CA GLU A 120 -1.04 19.45 -9.54
C GLU A 120 -0.59 18.50 -8.40
N THR A 121 -0.24 19.06 -7.24
CA THR A 121 0.10 18.25 -6.04
C THR A 121 -1.09 17.44 -5.52
N SER A 122 -2.31 18.00 -5.57
CA SER A 122 -3.52 17.27 -5.19
C SER A 122 -3.85 16.15 -6.19
N ASP A 123 -3.66 16.36 -7.49
CA ASP A 123 -3.88 15.34 -8.51
C ASP A 123 -2.82 14.24 -8.45
N GLN A 124 -1.56 14.58 -8.14
CA GLN A 124 -0.53 13.61 -7.79
C GLN A 124 -0.96 12.72 -6.64
N ALA A 125 -1.40 13.32 -5.52
CA ALA A 125 -1.84 12.59 -4.33
C ALA A 125 -3.04 11.67 -4.61
N ARG A 126 -3.97 12.08 -5.48
CA ARG A 126 -5.10 11.25 -5.92
C ARG A 126 -4.63 10.00 -6.64
N LEU A 127 -3.66 10.11 -7.55
CA LEU A 127 -3.13 8.96 -8.30
C LEU A 127 -2.30 8.04 -7.41
N GLU A 128 -1.54 8.58 -6.45
CA GLU A 128 -0.81 7.79 -5.47
C GLU A 128 -1.77 6.99 -4.58
N PHE A 129 -2.90 7.59 -4.16
CA PHE A 129 -3.94 6.86 -3.44
C PHE A 129 -4.57 5.76 -4.31
N SER A 130 -4.85 6.04 -5.59
CA SER A 130 -5.34 5.02 -6.53
C SER A 130 -4.35 3.88 -6.75
N ALA A 131 -3.04 4.17 -6.76
CA ALA A 131 -1.99 3.15 -6.80
C ALA A 131 -2.01 2.27 -5.53
N THR A 132 -2.20 2.87 -4.35
CA THR A 132 -2.34 2.13 -3.09
C THR A 132 -3.58 1.22 -3.09
N GLN A 133 -4.68 1.66 -3.71
CA GLN A 133 -5.86 0.80 -3.91
C GLN A 133 -5.55 -0.41 -4.80
N GLN A 134 -4.80 -0.21 -5.89
CA GLN A 134 -4.33 -1.34 -6.72
C GLN A 134 -3.35 -2.26 -5.98
N ASP A 135 -2.45 -1.69 -5.19
CA ASP A 135 -1.53 -2.47 -4.33
C ASP A 135 -2.33 -3.36 -3.35
N LEU A 136 -3.45 -2.87 -2.81
CA LEU A 136 -4.30 -3.68 -1.91
C LEU A 136 -4.97 -4.84 -2.66
N ILE A 137 -5.43 -4.65 -3.92
CA ILE A 137 -5.98 -5.74 -4.74
C ILE A 137 -4.95 -6.86 -4.89
N LEU A 138 -3.71 -6.52 -5.31
CA LEU A 138 -2.64 -7.49 -5.46
C LEU A 138 -2.27 -8.15 -4.13
N ARG A 139 -2.09 -7.36 -3.07
CA ARG A 139 -1.72 -7.86 -1.74
C ARG A 139 -2.78 -8.80 -1.17
N SER A 140 -4.06 -8.54 -1.41
CA SER A 140 -5.15 -9.45 -1.03
C SER A 140 -5.04 -10.79 -1.73
N ALA A 141 -4.77 -10.79 -3.05
CA ALA A 141 -4.52 -12.00 -3.80
C ALA A 141 -3.26 -12.74 -3.32
N GLU A 142 -2.14 -12.04 -3.14
CA GLU A 142 -0.88 -12.62 -2.67
C GLU A 142 -1.03 -13.29 -1.31
N THR A 143 -1.70 -12.64 -0.37
CA THR A 143 -1.92 -13.19 0.97
C THR A 143 -2.85 -14.38 0.92
N TYR A 144 -3.93 -14.31 0.14
CA TYR A 144 -4.89 -15.42 -0.06
C TYR A 144 -4.21 -16.65 -0.68
N PHE A 145 -3.48 -16.48 -1.78
CA PHE A 145 -2.78 -17.58 -2.45
C PHE A 145 -1.59 -18.11 -1.65
N THR A 146 -1.02 -17.29 -0.75
CA THR A 146 -0.01 -17.77 0.21
C THR A 146 -0.60 -18.76 1.21
N VAL A 147 -1.83 -18.54 1.69
CA VAL A 147 -2.53 -19.51 2.55
C VAL A 147 -2.80 -20.80 1.78
N LEU A 148 -3.34 -20.72 0.55
CA LEU A 148 -3.58 -21.92 -0.28
C LEU A 148 -2.30 -22.69 -0.55
N ARG A 149 -1.22 -22.00 -0.89
CA ARG A 149 0.11 -22.59 -1.08
C ARG A 149 0.61 -23.33 0.17
N ALA A 150 0.41 -22.72 1.34
CA ALA A 150 0.80 -23.34 2.61
C ALA A 150 -0.05 -24.58 2.91
N GLN A 151 -1.36 -24.54 2.64
CA GLN A 151 -2.25 -25.69 2.83
C GLN A 151 -1.92 -26.84 1.88
N ASP A 152 -1.67 -26.58 0.59
CA ASP A 152 -1.28 -27.62 -0.38
C ASP A 152 0.08 -28.23 -0.04
N ASN A 153 1.02 -27.42 0.44
CA ASN A 153 2.31 -27.89 0.90
C ASN A 153 2.20 -28.74 2.17
N LEU A 154 1.30 -28.40 3.09
CA LEU A 154 1.00 -29.22 4.27
C LEU A 154 0.36 -30.54 3.88
N ALA A 155 -0.63 -30.54 2.98
CA ALA A 155 -1.27 -31.74 2.47
C ALA A 155 -0.26 -32.68 1.80
N THR A 156 0.64 -32.12 0.98
CA THR A 156 1.74 -32.87 0.35
C THR A 156 2.69 -33.44 1.40
N SER A 157 3.04 -32.69 2.44
CA SER A 157 3.94 -33.16 3.51
C SER A 157 3.29 -34.24 4.38
N LYS A 158 1.98 -34.17 4.64
CA LYS A 158 1.22 -35.24 5.31
C LYS A 158 1.21 -36.51 4.47
N ALA A 159 0.99 -36.39 3.15
CA ALA A 159 1.02 -37.54 2.24
C ALA A 159 2.43 -38.17 2.17
N GLU A 160 3.46 -37.34 2.16
CA GLU A 160 4.89 -37.78 2.20
C GLU A 160 5.22 -38.53 3.50
N GLU A 161 4.83 -37.95 4.67
CA GLU A 161 5.03 -38.63 5.97
C GLU A 161 4.32 -39.98 6.03
N ALA A 162 3.05 -40.02 5.58
CA ALA A 162 2.26 -41.23 5.54
C ALA A 162 2.89 -42.31 4.60
N ALA A 163 3.49 -41.87 3.50
CA ALA A 163 4.18 -42.75 2.58
C ALA A 163 5.47 -43.31 3.19
N PHE A 164 6.32 -42.50 3.79
CA PHE A 164 7.52 -42.95 4.48
C PHE A 164 7.22 -43.81 5.70
N LYS A 165 6.13 -43.55 6.42
CA LYS A 165 5.64 -44.39 7.49
C LYS A 165 5.34 -45.83 6.98
N ARG A 166 4.63 -45.94 5.85
CA ARG A 166 4.37 -47.29 5.24
C ARG A 166 5.65 -48.00 4.83
N GLN A 167 6.65 -47.26 4.28
CA GLN A 167 7.94 -47.84 3.92
C GLN A 167 8.71 -48.32 5.16
N LEU A 168 8.67 -47.56 6.24
CA LEU A 168 9.28 -47.98 7.51
C LEU A 168 8.62 -49.24 8.08
N ASP A 169 7.28 -49.28 8.08
CA ASP A 169 6.52 -50.42 8.57
C ASP A 169 6.86 -51.68 7.73
N GLN A 170 6.92 -51.54 6.40
CA GLN A 170 7.30 -52.61 5.49
C GLN A 170 8.74 -53.05 5.69
N ALA A 171 9.71 -52.14 5.92
CA ALA A 171 11.10 -52.45 6.22
C ALA A 171 11.23 -53.24 7.52
N ASN A 172 10.47 -52.85 8.57
CA ASN A 172 10.44 -53.60 9.83
C ASN A 172 9.89 -55.01 9.64
N GLU A 173 8.75 -55.18 8.96
CA GLU A 173 8.15 -56.49 8.68
C GLU A 173 9.13 -57.43 7.92
N ARG A 174 9.83 -56.89 6.91
CA ARG A 174 10.84 -57.65 6.15
C ARG A 174 12.06 -58.02 6.99
N PHE A 175 12.49 -57.13 7.88
CA PHE A 175 13.59 -57.41 8.81
C PHE A 175 13.22 -58.52 9.81
N ASP A 176 12.03 -58.49 10.37
CA ASP A 176 11.53 -59.46 11.34
C ASP A 176 11.47 -60.90 10.76
N VAL A 177 11.22 -61.00 9.44
CA VAL A 177 11.24 -62.32 8.74
C VAL A 177 12.57 -62.62 8.06
N GLY A 178 13.61 -61.82 8.29
CA GLY A 178 14.97 -62.04 7.77
C GLY A 178 15.18 -61.75 6.27
N LEU A 179 14.28 -61.00 5.63
CA LEU A 179 14.33 -60.64 4.21
C LEU A 179 14.98 -59.28 3.94
N SER A 180 15.37 -58.54 4.97
CA SER A 180 16.04 -57.23 4.91
C SER A 180 17.04 -57.12 6.06
N ASP A 181 18.02 -56.23 5.94
CA ASP A 181 18.96 -55.97 7.01
C ASP A 181 18.52 -54.74 7.88
N LYS A 182 19.25 -54.55 8.98
CA LYS A 182 18.93 -53.42 9.91
C LYS A 182 19.21 -52.07 9.29
N THR A 183 20.05 -51.98 8.28
CA THR A 183 20.39 -50.74 7.57
C THR A 183 19.15 -50.19 6.85
N ASP A 184 18.38 -51.05 6.19
CA ASP A 184 17.15 -50.68 5.49
C ASP A 184 16.11 -50.06 6.46
N VAL A 185 15.98 -50.63 7.66
CA VAL A 185 15.10 -50.12 8.70
C VAL A 185 15.54 -48.70 9.17
N LEU A 186 16.85 -48.55 9.42
CA LEU A 186 17.40 -47.25 9.88
C LEU A 186 17.28 -46.17 8.81
N GLU A 187 17.46 -46.47 7.53
CA GLU A 187 17.27 -45.55 6.41
C GLU A 187 15.80 -45.14 6.26
N ALA A 188 14.87 -46.10 6.37
CA ALA A 188 13.45 -45.82 6.35
C ALA A 188 13.01 -44.98 7.58
N GLN A 189 13.54 -45.26 8.77
CA GLN A 189 13.30 -44.47 9.98
C GLN A 189 13.80 -43.06 9.83
N ALA A 190 15.02 -42.84 9.34
CA ALA A 190 15.58 -41.50 9.13
C ALA A 190 14.73 -40.68 8.13
N SER A 191 14.24 -41.33 7.06
CA SER A 191 13.35 -40.68 6.08
C SER A 191 11.99 -40.31 6.67
N TYR A 192 11.39 -41.21 7.47
CA TYR A 192 10.14 -40.94 8.18
C TYR A 192 10.29 -39.78 9.18
N ASP A 193 11.34 -39.80 10.00
CA ASP A 193 11.56 -38.75 11.00
C ASP A 193 11.78 -37.36 10.33
N THR A 194 12.49 -37.35 9.20
CA THR A 194 12.66 -36.13 8.38
C THR A 194 11.34 -35.63 7.80
N ALA A 195 10.50 -36.52 7.25
CA ALA A 195 9.22 -36.17 6.69
C ALA A 195 8.25 -35.63 7.79
N ARG A 196 8.30 -36.28 8.98
CA ARG A 196 7.54 -35.79 10.15
C ARG A 196 7.97 -34.39 10.58
N ALA A 197 9.26 -34.11 10.62
CA ALA A 197 9.76 -32.76 10.93
C ALA A 197 9.30 -31.74 9.87
N ASN A 198 9.36 -32.09 8.59
CA ASN A 198 8.91 -31.22 7.50
C ASN A 198 7.39 -30.93 7.58
N ARG A 199 6.57 -31.93 7.95
CA ARG A 199 5.12 -31.72 8.17
C ARG A 199 4.86 -30.71 9.30
N LEU A 200 5.57 -30.82 10.43
CA LEU A 200 5.41 -29.87 11.55
C LEU A 200 5.78 -28.44 11.13
N ILE A 201 6.84 -28.28 10.34
CA ILE A 201 7.21 -26.96 9.78
C ILE A 201 6.13 -26.46 8.81
N ALA A 202 5.55 -27.34 7.98
CA ALA A 202 4.48 -26.96 7.06
C ALA A 202 3.21 -26.58 7.80
N GLU A 203 2.89 -27.21 8.93
CA GLU A 203 1.76 -26.89 9.79
C GLU A 203 1.90 -25.48 10.38
N GLN A 204 3.06 -25.14 10.93
CA GLN A 204 3.34 -23.77 11.39
C GLN A 204 3.20 -22.74 10.26
N ARG A 205 3.66 -23.05 9.04
CA ARG A 205 3.54 -22.15 7.89
C ARG A 205 2.10 -21.84 7.51
N VAL A 206 1.16 -22.77 7.72
CA VAL A 206 -0.28 -22.52 7.51
C VAL A 206 -0.78 -21.52 8.53
N ASP A 207 -0.42 -21.69 9.80
CA ASP A 207 -0.81 -20.74 10.85
C ASP A 207 -0.24 -19.35 10.60
N ASP A 208 1.04 -19.25 10.22
CA ASP A 208 1.68 -17.98 9.88
C ASP A 208 0.99 -17.30 8.67
N ALA A 209 0.57 -18.07 7.67
CA ALA A 209 -0.11 -17.57 6.48
C ALA A 209 -1.52 -17.06 6.83
N PHE A 210 -2.27 -17.75 7.69
CA PHE A 210 -3.55 -17.26 8.21
C PHE A 210 -3.35 -15.99 9.05
N GLN A 211 -2.32 -15.91 9.87
CA GLN A 211 -2.01 -14.71 10.64
C GLN A 211 -1.71 -13.50 9.74
N ALA A 212 -1.03 -13.72 8.60
CA ALA A 212 -0.83 -12.66 7.61
C ALA A 212 -2.17 -12.17 7.01
N LEU A 213 -3.12 -13.08 6.79
CA LEU A 213 -4.47 -12.74 6.32
C LEU A 213 -5.25 -11.93 7.38
N VAL A 214 -5.15 -12.33 8.66
CA VAL A 214 -5.71 -11.58 9.79
C VAL A 214 -5.12 -10.16 9.85
N THR A 215 -3.81 -10.03 9.68
CA THR A 215 -3.14 -8.72 9.67
C THR A 215 -3.64 -7.81 8.55
N LEU A 216 -3.96 -8.39 7.38
CA LEU A 216 -4.46 -7.64 6.23
C LEU A 216 -5.90 -7.12 6.43
N THR A 217 -6.77 -7.95 7.03
CA THR A 217 -8.22 -7.73 7.10
C THR A 217 -8.75 -7.39 8.49
N ASN A 218 -7.90 -7.56 9.53
CA ASN A 218 -8.27 -7.47 10.95
C ASN A 218 -9.44 -8.39 11.33
N ARG A 219 -9.51 -9.60 10.70
CA ARG A 219 -10.51 -10.63 10.96
C ARG A 219 -9.90 -12.00 11.04
N ASP A 220 -10.43 -12.85 11.91
CA ASP A 220 -10.02 -14.25 12.04
C ASP A 220 -10.69 -15.11 10.95
N TYR A 221 -9.91 -16.04 10.40
CA TYR A 221 -10.33 -17.00 9.38
C TYR A 221 -10.05 -18.42 9.87
N SER A 222 -11.05 -19.29 9.74
CA SER A 222 -10.90 -20.73 10.03
C SER A 222 -10.61 -21.56 8.79
N ALA A 223 -11.10 -21.14 7.64
CA ALA A 223 -10.92 -21.80 6.36
C ALA A 223 -11.18 -20.84 5.19
N ILE A 224 -10.51 -21.09 4.05
CA ILE A 224 -10.71 -20.38 2.80
C ILE A 224 -11.04 -21.36 1.67
N GLU A 225 -11.67 -20.84 0.59
CA GLU A 225 -11.94 -21.62 -0.61
C GLU A 225 -10.67 -21.91 -1.40
N GLY A 226 -10.52 -23.13 -1.93
CA GLY A 226 -9.34 -23.50 -2.70
C GLY A 226 -9.48 -23.30 -4.19
N MET A 227 -8.37 -23.35 -4.93
CA MET A 227 -8.33 -23.14 -6.37
C MET A 227 -8.53 -24.47 -7.13
N ARG A 228 -9.50 -24.51 -8.05
CA ARG A 228 -9.72 -25.67 -8.94
C ARG A 228 -8.53 -25.88 -9.87
N HIS A 229 -8.25 -27.15 -10.19
CA HIS A 229 -7.22 -27.50 -11.18
C HIS A 229 -7.64 -27.18 -12.63
N THR A 230 -8.90 -26.80 -12.86
CA THR A 230 -9.46 -26.45 -14.17
C THR A 230 -9.19 -24.99 -14.60
N LEU A 231 -8.50 -24.20 -13.76
CA LEU A 231 -8.08 -22.85 -14.14
C LEU A 231 -7.26 -22.92 -15.45
N PRO A 232 -7.67 -22.19 -16.51
CA PRO A 232 -6.90 -22.17 -17.75
C PRO A 232 -5.57 -21.43 -17.56
N VAL A 233 -4.48 -22.10 -17.88
CA VAL A 233 -3.13 -21.52 -17.88
C VAL A 233 -2.79 -21.16 -19.32
N VAL A 234 -2.92 -19.87 -19.66
CA VAL A 234 -2.80 -19.35 -21.03
C VAL A 234 -1.87 -18.14 -21.08
N PRO A 235 -1.18 -17.90 -22.21
CA PRO A 235 -0.38 -16.68 -22.37
C PRO A 235 -1.19 -15.40 -22.18
N PRO A 236 -0.56 -14.28 -21.81
CA PRO A 236 -1.26 -13.01 -21.66
C PRO A 236 -1.85 -12.54 -23.01
N ALA A 237 -3.03 -11.94 -22.97
CA ALA A 237 -3.68 -11.41 -24.17
C ALA A 237 -3.66 -9.86 -24.14
N PRO A 238 -3.09 -9.21 -25.18
CA PRO A 238 -2.35 -9.77 -26.31
C PRO A 238 -0.99 -10.36 -25.89
N ASN A 239 -0.50 -11.38 -26.60
CA ASN A 239 0.84 -11.93 -26.34
C ASN A 239 1.92 -11.12 -27.07
N ASP A 240 1.98 -9.83 -26.78
CA ASP A 240 2.96 -8.87 -27.32
C ASP A 240 3.46 -7.96 -26.19
N ALA A 241 4.73 -8.13 -25.86
CA ALA A 241 5.39 -7.32 -24.82
C ALA A 241 5.35 -5.81 -25.11
N LYS A 242 5.37 -5.41 -26.40
CA LYS A 242 5.32 -4.01 -26.79
C LYS A 242 3.96 -3.39 -26.48
N ALA A 243 2.87 -4.10 -26.78
CA ALA A 243 1.51 -3.65 -26.47
C ALA A 243 1.31 -3.44 -24.97
N TRP A 244 1.83 -4.36 -24.13
CA TRP A 244 1.80 -4.22 -22.67
C TRP A 244 2.62 -3.01 -22.18
N VAL A 245 3.81 -2.80 -22.73
CA VAL A 245 4.64 -1.63 -22.40
C VAL A 245 3.96 -0.33 -22.81
N ASP A 246 3.37 -0.26 -24.01
CA ASP A 246 2.67 0.93 -24.47
C ASP A 246 1.46 1.26 -23.57
N THR A 247 0.73 0.24 -23.11
CA THR A 247 -0.34 0.39 -22.13
C THR A 247 0.19 0.86 -20.78
N ALA A 248 1.26 0.25 -20.28
CA ALA A 248 1.88 0.59 -18.99
C ALA A 248 2.36 2.05 -18.96
N VAL A 249 3.00 2.53 -20.02
CA VAL A 249 3.46 3.92 -20.10
C VAL A 249 2.29 4.91 -20.09
N GLN A 250 1.12 4.52 -20.59
CA GLN A 250 -0.06 5.38 -20.62
C GLN A 250 -0.92 5.30 -19.36
N GLN A 251 -0.97 4.16 -18.66
CA GLN A 251 -1.97 3.90 -17.61
C GLN A 251 -1.37 3.60 -16.24
N ASN A 252 -0.06 3.36 -16.13
CA ASN A 252 0.55 3.09 -14.83
C ASN A 252 0.38 4.28 -13.88
N LEU A 253 -0.34 4.07 -12.77
CA LEU A 253 -0.75 5.13 -11.85
C LEU A 253 0.43 5.86 -11.21
N ARG A 254 1.53 5.15 -10.89
CA ARG A 254 2.73 5.75 -10.30
C ARG A 254 3.49 6.61 -11.31
N LEU A 255 3.52 6.20 -12.58
CA LEU A 255 4.10 7.00 -13.65
C LEU A 255 3.24 8.25 -13.93
N LEU A 256 1.92 8.11 -13.94
CA LEU A 256 1.01 9.26 -14.06
C LEU A 256 1.15 10.24 -12.89
N ALA A 257 1.30 9.74 -11.65
CA ALA A 257 1.57 10.57 -10.49
C ALA A 257 2.87 11.37 -10.65
N SER A 258 3.91 10.76 -11.20
CA SER A 258 5.19 11.45 -11.47
C SER A 258 5.09 12.55 -12.53
N ASN A 259 4.16 12.45 -13.49
CA ASN A 259 3.89 13.54 -14.43
C ASN A 259 3.30 14.76 -13.71
N TYR A 260 2.36 14.56 -12.79
CA TYR A 260 1.81 15.65 -11.97
C TYR A 260 2.86 16.26 -11.03
N ALA A 261 3.82 15.46 -10.53
CA ALA A 261 4.94 15.99 -9.76
C ALA A 261 5.84 16.94 -10.59
N VAL A 262 6.08 16.62 -11.87
CA VAL A 262 6.78 17.52 -12.80
C VAL A 262 5.99 18.79 -13.03
N ASN A 263 4.68 18.70 -13.30
CA ASN A 263 3.82 19.86 -13.50
C ASN A 263 3.81 20.78 -12.26
N ALA A 264 3.72 20.21 -11.05
CA ALA A 264 3.78 20.97 -9.80
C ALA A 264 5.14 21.70 -9.64
N ALA A 265 6.25 21.07 -10.04
CA ALA A 265 7.56 21.70 -10.04
C ALA A 265 7.68 22.83 -11.08
N GLU A 266 7.06 22.70 -12.27
CA GLU A 266 6.97 23.77 -13.26
C GLU A 266 6.20 24.96 -12.74
N GLU A 267 5.03 24.74 -12.13
CA GLU A 267 4.24 25.81 -11.55
C GLU A 267 4.96 26.49 -10.38
N THR A 268 5.73 25.72 -9.60
CA THR A 268 6.60 26.26 -8.55
C THR A 268 7.71 27.14 -9.14
N LEU A 269 8.29 26.74 -10.27
CA LEU A 269 9.28 27.58 -10.97
C LEU A 269 8.64 28.88 -11.46
N ARG A 270 7.40 28.83 -12.02
CA ARG A 270 6.64 30.01 -12.42
C ARG A 270 6.32 30.92 -11.23
N GLN A 271 5.96 30.33 -10.08
CA GLN A 271 5.77 31.04 -8.82
C GLN A 271 7.06 31.81 -8.42
N ARG A 272 8.23 31.18 -8.48
CA ARG A 272 9.49 31.83 -8.13
C ARG A 272 9.87 32.94 -9.13
N LYS A 273 9.61 32.75 -10.43
CA LYS A 273 9.78 33.78 -11.44
C LYS A 273 8.84 34.98 -11.20
N ALA A 274 7.61 34.74 -10.74
CA ALA A 274 6.64 35.78 -10.37
C ALA A 274 7.11 36.66 -9.19
N GLY A 275 8.13 36.23 -8.41
CA GLY A 275 8.76 37.07 -7.39
C GLY A 275 9.48 38.32 -7.91
N HIS A 276 9.66 38.46 -9.23
CA HIS A 276 10.12 39.69 -9.87
C HIS A 276 8.97 40.63 -10.30
N LEU A 277 7.73 40.15 -10.27
CA LEU A 277 6.56 40.94 -10.69
C LEU A 277 6.08 41.82 -9.55
N PRO A 278 5.46 43.00 -9.89
CA PRO A 278 4.80 43.82 -8.88
C PRO A 278 3.63 43.06 -8.25
N THR A 279 3.31 43.43 -7.01
CA THR A 279 2.11 42.94 -6.31
C THR A 279 1.17 44.12 -6.00
N LEU A 280 -0.13 43.91 -6.10
CA LEU A 280 -1.16 44.92 -5.83
C LEU A 280 -2.20 44.34 -4.88
N ASP A 281 -2.37 44.98 -3.74
CA ASP A 281 -3.35 44.59 -2.73
C ASP A 281 -4.28 45.81 -2.44
N ALA A 282 -5.57 45.56 -2.23
CA ALA A 282 -6.49 46.52 -1.65
C ALA A 282 -6.51 46.32 -0.13
N VAL A 283 -6.27 47.37 0.64
CA VAL A 283 -6.20 47.30 2.10
C VAL A 283 -7.22 48.26 2.69
N ALA A 284 -8.07 47.77 3.60
CA ALA A 284 -8.92 48.62 4.43
C ALA A 284 -8.55 48.35 5.90
N GLN A 285 -8.33 49.42 6.62
CA GLN A 285 -7.94 49.37 8.03
C GLN A 285 -8.88 50.22 8.87
N TYR A 286 -9.31 49.68 9.98
CA TYR A 286 -9.99 50.36 11.05
C TYR A 286 -9.19 50.22 12.32
N GLN A 287 -8.91 51.35 12.97
CA GLN A 287 -8.29 51.32 14.28
C GLN A 287 -8.90 52.32 15.23
N LYS A 288 -9.08 51.92 16.45
CA LYS A 288 -9.59 52.78 17.54
C LYS A 288 -8.72 52.60 18.76
N GLY A 289 -8.20 53.69 19.26
CA GLY A 289 -7.33 53.66 20.41
C GLY A 289 -7.15 55.03 21.07
N ASP A 290 -6.39 55.06 22.15
CA ASP A 290 -6.00 56.30 22.75
C ASP A 290 -4.95 57.06 21.92
N ASN A 291 -4.83 58.34 22.11
CA ASN A 291 -3.90 59.20 21.36
C ASN A 291 -2.45 58.76 21.44
N ASP A 292 -2.06 58.23 22.59
CA ASP A 292 -0.67 57.80 22.83
C ASP A 292 -0.32 56.53 22.05
N ALA A 293 -1.29 55.61 21.97
CA ALA A 293 -1.12 54.33 21.24
C ALA A 293 -1.06 54.49 19.73
N LEU A 294 -1.82 55.43 19.17
CA LEU A 294 -1.92 55.72 17.74
C LEU A 294 -0.89 56.77 17.24
N GLY A 295 -0.07 57.32 18.12
CA GLY A 295 0.95 58.31 17.75
C GLY A 295 0.45 59.72 17.58
N PHE A 296 -0.81 60.00 17.95
CA PHE A 296 -1.43 61.35 17.91
C PHE A 296 -1.22 62.12 19.21
N ALA A 297 -0.47 61.58 20.16
CA ALA A 297 -0.15 62.28 21.38
C ALA A 297 0.58 63.62 21.10
N ASN A 298 0.17 64.65 21.83
CA ASN A 298 0.65 66.00 21.66
C ASN A 298 2.14 66.10 21.33
N SER A 299 2.42 66.43 20.11
CA SER A 299 3.75 66.94 19.76
C SER A 299 3.91 68.31 20.41
N ALA A 300 5.05 68.50 21.04
CA ALA A 300 5.39 69.81 21.58
C ALA A 300 5.36 70.96 20.55
N ALA A 301 5.19 70.62 19.27
CA ALA A 301 5.12 71.54 18.14
C ALA A 301 3.75 72.21 17.94
N ASN A 302 2.65 71.70 18.51
CA ASN A 302 1.36 72.34 18.38
C ASN A 302 0.46 72.12 19.62
N PRO A 303 0.62 72.92 20.67
CA PRO A 303 -0.12 72.75 21.92
C PRO A 303 -1.60 73.13 21.82
N LEU A 304 -2.06 73.70 20.69
CA LEU A 304 -3.45 74.12 20.47
C LEU A 304 -4.40 73.06 19.94
N VAL A 305 -3.86 71.91 19.51
CA VAL A 305 -4.70 70.79 18.99
C VAL A 305 -4.90 69.77 20.10
N HIS A 306 -6.02 69.82 20.78
CA HIS A 306 -6.45 68.81 21.73
C HIS A 306 -7.21 67.72 20.95
N TYR A 307 -6.55 66.56 20.75
CA TYR A 307 -7.27 65.39 20.35
C TYR A 307 -8.01 64.77 21.55
N GLY A 308 -9.22 64.28 21.37
CA GLY A 308 -9.96 63.57 22.41
C GLY A 308 -9.17 62.34 22.93
N LYS A 309 -9.63 61.78 24.03
CA LYS A 309 -8.96 60.62 24.68
C LYS A 309 -8.81 59.40 23.72
N TYR A 310 -9.71 59.25 22.79
CA TYR A 310 -9.71 58.19 21.80
C TYR A 310 -9.76 58.76 20.39
N VAL A 311 -9.01 58.12 19.49
CA VAL A 311 -8.99 58.40 18.05
C VAL A 311 -9.62 57.22 17.33
N ASP A 312 -10.44 57.49 16.35
CA ASP A 312 -11.06 56.51 15.44
C ASP A 312 -10.51 56.80 14.04
N GLU A 313 -9.75 55.89 13.47
CA GLU A 313 -9.13 56.05 12.17
C GLU A 313 -9.64 54.96 11.22
N ARG A 314 -9.99 55.37 10.01
CA ARG A 314 -10.43 54.49 8.92
C ARG A 314 -9.66 54.87 7.68
N SER A 315 -9.02 53.87 7.08
CA SER A 315 -8.29 54.04 5.83
C SER A 315 -8.65 52.95 4.84
N ILE A 316 -8.74 53.34 3.59
CA ILE A 316 -8.88 52.43 2.44
C ILE A 316 -7.83 52.89 1.43
N GLY A 317 -7.05 51.93 0.91
CA GLY A 317 -6.00 52.21 -0.05
C GLY A 317 -5.66 51.03 -0.95
N LEU A 318 -4.85 51.31 -1.94
CA LEU A 318 -4.20 50.35 -2.77
C LEU A 318 -2.72 50.36 -2.44
N GLU A 319 -2.16 49.18 -2.17
CA GLU A 319 -0.75 48.99 -1.90
C GLU A 319 -0.09 48.30 -3.11
N LEU A 320 0.78 49.01 -3.81
CA LEU A 320 1.60 48.50 -4.91
C LEU A 320 3.02 48.31 -4.40
N ASN A 321 3.49 47.07 -4.41
CA ASN A 321 4.89 46.74 -4.07
C ASN A 321 5.64 46.24 -5.32
N ILE A 322 6.74 46.91 -5.67
CA ILE A 322 7.56 46.59 -6.84
C ILE A 322 8.97 46.20 -6.33
N PRO A 323 9.32 44.89 -6.36
CA PRO A 323 10.65 44.45 -5.93
C PRO A 323 11.71 44.80 -7.00
N ILE A 324 12.46 45.87 -6.79
CA ILE A 324 13.49 46.33 -7.74
C ILE A 324 14.78 45.50 -7.58
N TYR A 325 15.24 45.31 -6.35
CA TYR A 325 16.42 44.51 -6.06
C TYR A 325 16.35 43.87 -4.69
N SER A 326 16.55 42.55 -4.62
CA SER A 326 16.46 41.74 -3.40
C SER A 326 17.81 41.06 -3.03
N GLY A 327 18.94 41.69 -3.36
CA GLY A 327 20.24 41.13 -3.05
C GLY A 327 20.58 39.82 -3.77
N GLY A 328 19.88 39.50 -4.90
CA GLY A 328 20.07 38.27 -5.64
C GLY A 328 19.21 37.08 -5.14
N LEU A 329 18.42 37.25 -4.07
CA LEU A 329 17.59 36.20 -3.48
C LEU A 329 16.63 35.57 -4.50
N THR A 330 15.84 36.40 -5.20
CA THR A 330 14.84 35.90 -6.18
C THR A 330 15.53 35.13 -7.30
N SER A 331 16.64 35.62 -7.84
CA SER A 331 17.40 34.93 -8.89
C SER A 331 17.98 33.59 -8.41
N SER A 332 18.41 33.50 -7.14
CA SER A 332 18.87 32.25 -6.53
C SER A 332 17.74 31.24 -6.37
N GLN A 333 16.58 31.68 -5.89
CA GLN A 333 15.39 30.85 -5.75
C GLN A 333 14.87 30.31 -7.11
N ILE A 334 14.97 31.11 -8.17
CA ILE A 334 14.65 30.66 -9.54
C ILE A 334 15.62 29.56 -9.99
N ARG A 335 16.94 29.74 -9.79
CA ARG A 335 17.93 28.70 -10.13
C ARG A 335 17.70 27.42 -9.32
N GLU A 336 17.41 27.54 -8.02
CA GLU A 336 17.06 26.39 -7.20
C GLU A 336 15.83 25.66 -7.75
N SER A 337 14.74 26.38 -8.03
CA SER A 337 13.51 25.78 -8.55
C SER A 337 13.68 25.15 -9.93
N TYR A 338 14.57 25.70 -10.76
CA TYR A 338 14.95 25.10 -12.04
C TYR A 338 15.65 23.75 -11.83
N GLN A 339 16.57 23.64 -10.85
CA GLN A 339 17.21 22.37 -10.56
C GLN A 339 16.26 21.35 -9.95
N ARG A 340 15.27 21.79 -9.15
CA ARG A 340 14.21 20.91 -8.62
C ARG A 340 13.28 20.39 -9.73
N LEU A 341 12.97 21.23 -10.73
CA LEU A 341 12.24 20.79 -11.91
C LEU A 341 13.02 19.72 -12.67
N ASN A 342 14.30 19.97 -12.95
CA ASN A 342 15.16 18.96 -13.61
C ASN A 342 15.25 17.67 -12.79
N GLN A 343 15.36 17.75 -11.46
CA GLN A 343 15.29 16.58 -10.57
C GLN A 343 13.98 15.79 -10.76
N SER A 344 12.84 16.47 -10.80
CA SER A 344 11.52 15.83 -10.99
C SER A 344 11.41 15.17 -12.38
N GLU A 345 11.92 15.81 -13.43
CA GLU A 345 11.97 15.25 -14.79
C GLU A 345 12.83 13.99 -14.88
N GLN A 346 14.02 13.99 -14.25
CA GLN A 346 14.88 12.81 -14.19
C GLN A 346 14.28 11.68 -13.35
N SER A 347 13.60 12.02 -12.26
CA SER A 347 12.88 11.04 -11.44
C SER A 347 11.75 10.38 -12.22
N ARG A 348 10.96 11.16 -12.97
CA ARG A 348 9.92 10.64 -13.87
C ARG A 348 10.52 9.73 -14.96
N GLU A 349 11.64 10.12 -15.57
CA GLU A 349 12.29 9.29 -16.59
C GLU A 349 12.82 7.98 -15.97
N GLY A 350 13.39 8.02 -14.76
CA GLY A 350 13.77 6.84 -14.00
C GLY A 350 12.57 5.91 -13.76
N GLN A 351 11.45 6.46 -13.30
CA GLN A 351 10.19 5.73 -13.08
C GLN A 351 9.66 5.11 -14.38
N ARG A 352 9.71 5.86 -15.50
CA ARG A 352 9.29 5.35 -16.79
C ARG A 352 10.14 4.14 -17.25
N ARG A 353 11.46 4.22 -17.08
CA ARG A 353 12.35 3.10 -17.41
C ARG A 353 12.08 1.88 -16.55
N GLN A 354 11.81 2.08 -15.25
CA GLN A 354 11.47 1.01 -14.34
C GLN A 354 10.17 0.32 -14.76
N VAL A 355 9.10 1.09 -15.05
CA VAL A 355 7.82 0.55 -15.53
C VAL A 355 8.00 -0.26 -16.81
N VAL A 356 8.78 0.22 -17.77
CA VAL A 356 9.08 -0.52 -19.02
C VAL A 356 9.82 -1.83 -18.74
N GLN A 357 10.81 -1.80 -17.85
CA GLN A 357 11.58 -2.98 -17.47
C GLN A 357 10.69 -4.02 -16.75
N ASP A 358 9.92 -3.58 -15.76
CA ASP A 358 9.07 -4.46 -14.96
C ASP A 358 7.98 -5.11 -15.83
N THR A 359 7.33 -4.34 -16.71
CA THR A 359 6.31 -4.86 -17.62
C THR A 359 6.89 -5.91 -18.56
N ARG A 360 8.10 -5.69 -19.13
CA ARG A 360 8.78 -6.69 -19.97
C ARG A 360 9.16 -7.94 -19.21
N ASN A 361 9.65 -7.77 -17.99
CA ASN A 361 10.03 -8.90 -17.12
C ASN A 361 8.80 -9.75 -16.78
N LEU A 362 7.72 -9.10 -16.33
CA LEU A 362 6.47 -9.78 -15.96
C LEU A 362 5.80 -10.45 -17.17
N HIS A 363 5.79 -9.81 -18.33
CA HIS A 363 5.29 -10.46 -19.55
C HIS A 363 6.07 -11.74 -19.89
N ARG A 364 7.41 -11.73 -19.74
CA ARG A 364 8.23 -12.94 -19.93
C ARG A 364 7.98 -13.97 -18.85
N ALA A 365 7.84 -13.54 -17.58
CA ALA A 365 7.56 -14.43 -16.46
C ALA A 365 6.25 -15.19 -16.71
N VAL A 366 5.15 -14.52 -17.02
CA VAL A 366 3.86 -15.17 -17.31
C VAL A 366 3.96 -16.17 -18.46
N ASN A 367 4.67 -15.85 -19.56
CA ASN A 367 4.88 -16.82 -20.63
C ASN A 367 5.70 -18.04 -20.18
N THR A 368 6.75 -17.82 -19.37
CA THR A 368 7.55 -18.90 -18.80
C THR A 368 6.72 -19.74 -17.83
N ASP A 369 5.86 -19.13 -17.01
CA ASP A 369 5.00 -19.84 -16.08
C ASP A 369 4.01 -20.77 -16.79
N VAL A 370 3.46 -20.35 -17.93
CA VAL A 370 2.60 -21.22 -18.76
C VAL A 370 3.32 -22.51 -19.16
N GLU A 371 4.55 -22.40 -19.65
CA GLU A 371 5.37 -23.54 -20.04
C GLU A 371 5.78 -24.35 -18.80
N GLN A 372 6.14 -23.68 -17.71
CA GLN A 372 6.58 -24.30 -16.45
C GLN A 372 5.48 -25.14 -15.82
N VAL A 373 4.24 -24.65 -15.75
CA VAL A 373 3.11 -25.42 -15.20
C VAL A 373 2.92 -26.70 -15.97
N GLN A 374 3.01 -26.67 -17.31
CA GLN A 374 2.89 -27.87 -18.16
C GLN A 374 4.06 -28.84 -17.93
N ALA A 375 5.29 -28.33 -17.88
CA ALA A 375 6.48 -29.16 -17.63
C ALA A 375 6.45 -29.79 -16.22
N ARG A 376 6.03 -29.03 -15.19
CA ARG A 376 5.89 -29.53 -13.81
C ARG A 376 4.80 -30.62 -13.71
N ARG A 377 3.69 -30.46 -14.43
CA ARG A 377 2.67 -31.51 -14.51
C ARG A 377 3.21 -32.80 -15.13
N GLN A 378 3.98 -32.68 -16.22
CA GLN A 378 4.63 -33.85 -16.83
C GLN A 378 5.66 -34.49 -15.90
N ALA A 379 6.39 -33.67 -15.10
CA ALA A 379 7.35 -34.17 -14.12
C ALA A 379 6.69 -35.04 -13.03
N ILE A 380 5.45 -34.73 -12.59
CA ILE A 380 4.72 -35.60 -11.67
C ILE A 380 4.50 -37.00 -12.30
N ILE A 381 3.99 -37.04 -13.54
CA ILE A 381 3.73 -38.28 -14.26
C ILE A 381 5.03 -39.13 -14.38
N SER A 382 6.13 -38.50 -14.77
CA SER A 382 7.41 -39.15 -14.94
C SER A 382 7.96 -39.67 -13.60
N ASN A 383 7.88 -38.86 -12.52
CA ASN A 383 8.34 -39.29 -11.19
C ASN A 383 7.46 -40.40 -10.60
N GLN A 384 6.15 -40.38 -10.87
CA GLN A 384 5.24 -41.44 -10.46
C GLN A 384 5.60 -42.77 -11.15
N SER A 385 5.83 -42.75 -12.47
CA SER A 385 6.27 -43.96 -13.21
C SER A 385 7.64 -44.46 -12.75
N SER A 386 8.55 -43.53 -12.41
CA SER A 386 9.87 -43.87 -11.88
C SER A 386 9.78 -44.53 -10.51
N LEU A 387 8.91 -44.00 -9.62
CA LEU A 387 8.67 -44.59 -8.30
C LEU A 387 8.13 -46.02 -8.45
N GLU A 388 7.11 -46.25 -9.29
CA GLU A 388 6.51 -47.55 -9.53
C GLU A 388 7.53 -48.54 -10.05
N ALA A 389 8.35 -48.19 -11.03
CA ALA A 389 9.42 -49.04 -11.55
C ALA A 389 10.47 -49.34 -10.48
N THR A 390 10.79 -48.38 -9.61
CA THR A 390 11.77 -48.58 -8.53
C THR A 390 11.22 -49.46 -7.42
N GLU A 391 9.93 -49.32 -7.07
CA GLU A 391 9.26 -50.22 -6.11
C GLU A 391 9.22 -51.67 -6.60
N ILE A 392 8.90 -51.89 -7.88
CA ILE A 392 8.96 -53.25 -8.49
C ILE A 392 10.38 -53.74 -8.44
N GLY A 393 11.39 -52.94 -8.81
CA GLY A 393 12.81 -53.33 -8.73
C GLY A 393 13.27 -53.69 -7.32
N TYR A 394 12.78 -53.00 -6.31
CA TYR A 394 13.03 -53.34 -4.90
C TYR A 394 12.37 -54.65 -4.48
N GLN A 395 11.15 -54.89 -4.91
CA GLN A 395 10.45 -56.16 -4.61
C GLN A 395 11.19 -57.38 -5.19
N VAL A 396 11.77 -57.28 -6.39
CA VAL A 396 12.51 -58.36 -7.05
C VAL A 396 14.01 -58.36 -6.71
N GLY A 397 14.47 -57.46 -5.81
CA GLY A 397 15.84 -57.42 -5.30
C GLY A 397 16.87 -56.77 -6.23
N THR A 398 16.48 -56.09 -7.31
CA THR A 398 17.38 -55.38 -8.23
C THR A 398 17.63 -53.92 -7.85
N ARG A 399 16.87 -53.37 -6.89
CA ARG A 399 17.00 -52.03 -6.30
C ARG A 399 17.04 -52.13 -4.79
N ASN A 400 17.60 -51.10 -4.13
CA ASN A 400 17.65 -51.01 -2.68
C ASN A 400 16.53 -50.08 -2.16
N ILE A 401 16.32 -50.08 -0.84
CA ILE A 401 15.29 -49.23 -0.20
C ILE A 401 15.58 -47.75 -0.40
N VAL A 402 16.86 -47.34 -0.44
CA VAL A 402 17.26 -45.91 -0.61
C VAL A 402 16.79 -45.38 -1.97
N ASP A 403 16.84 -46.23 -3.02
CA ASP A 403 16.34 -45.86 -4.34
C ASP A 403 14.81 -45.53 -4.30
N VAL A 404 14.04 -46.37 -3.57
CA VAL A 404 12.59 -46.20 -3.39
C VAL A 404 12.31 -44.90 -2.61
N LEU A 405 13.00 -44.68 -1.48
CA LEU A 405 12.85 -43.50 -0.65
C LEU A 405 13.21 -42.22 -1.42
N ASN A 406 14.24 -42.28 -2.27
CA ASN A 406 14.62 -41.15 -3.12
C ASN A 406 13.59 -40.86 -4.22
N ALA A 407 13.11 -41.91 -4.91
CA ALA A 407 12.06 -41.76 -5.94
C ALA A 407 10.77 -41.19 -5.34
N GLN A 408 10.40 -41.61 -4.13
CA GLN A 408 9.24 -41.13 -3.40
C GLN A 408 9.40 -39.65 -3.01
N ARG A 409 10.58 -39.25 -2.51
CA ARG A 409 10.90 -37.85 -2.19
C ARG A 409 10.84 -36.98 -3.44
N GLN A 410 11.32 -37.45 -4.59
CA GLN A 410 11.26 -36.72 -5.86
C GLN A 410 9.80 -36.51 -6.34
N LEU A 411 8.95 -37.52 -6.19
CA LEU A 411 7.53 -37.39 -6.54
C LEU A 411 6.86 -36.29 -5.71
N TYR A 412 6.99 -36.30 -4.37
CA TYR A 412 6.36 -35.28 -3.53
C TYR A 412 6.96 -33.87 -3.77
N ALA A 413 8.25 -33.78 -4.08
CA ALA A 413 8.84 -32.52 -4.51
C ALA A 413 8.22 -32.01 -5.83
N ALA A 414 8.02 -32.89 -6.82
CA ALA A 414 7.38 -32.53 -8.09
C ALA A 414 5.92 -32.05 -7.89
N VAL A 415 5.18 -32.66 -6.96
CA VAL A 415 3.82 -32.23 -6.60
C VAL A 415 3.81 -30.83 -5.99
N ARG A 416 4.69 -30.57 -5.03
CA ARG A 416 4.84 -29.24 -4.42
C ARG A 416 5.20 -28.18 -5.47
N ASP A 417 6.15 -28.49 -6.34
CA ASP A 417 6.60 -27.57 -7.39
C ASP A 417 5.49 -27.26 -8.41
N TYR A 418 4.69 -28.25 -8.78
CA TYR A 418 3.54 -28.04 -9.65
C TYR A 418 2.50 -27.11 -9.01
N ASN A 419 2.09 -27.36 -7.79
CA ASN A 419 1.12 -26.50 -7.09
C ASN A 419 1.65 -25.08 -6.93
N ASN A 420 2.92 -24.92 -6.54
CA ASN A 420 3.55 -23.61 -6.43
C ASN A 420 3.56 -22.86 -7.77
N SER A 421 3.91 -23.53 -8.88
CA SER A 421 3.97 -22.89 -10.20
C SER A 421 2.60 -22.38 -10.68
N ARG A 422 1.49 -23.03 -10.28
CA ARG A 422 0.13 -22.54 -10.58
C ARG A 422 -0.17 -21.23 -9.87
N TYR A 423 0.21 -21.10 -8.60
CA TYR A 423 0.02 -19.86 -7.84
C TYR A 423 0.95 -18.75 -8.34
N ASP A 424 2.18 -19.08 -8.73
CA ASP A 424 3.11 -18.12 -9.33
C ASP A 424 2.54 -17.54 -10.64
N TYR A 425 2.01 -18.38 -11.54
CA TYR A 425 1.32 -17.93 -12.75
C TYR A 425 0.17 -16.95 -12.47
N ILE A 426 -0.67 -17.25 -11.47
CA ILE A 426 -1.80 -16.38 -11.10
C ILE A 426 -1.28 -15.02 -10.62
N LEU A 427 -0.32 -15.04 -9.70
CA LEU A 427 0.23 -13.82 -9.11
C LEU A 427 1.00 -12.98 -10.14
N ASP A 428 1.79 -13.59 -11.02
CA ASP A 428 2.53 -12.86 -12.05
C ASP A 428 1.60 -12.29 -13.12
N THR A 429 0.48 -12.94 -13.40
CA THR A 429 -0.59 -12.38 -14.25
C THR A 429 -1.20 -11.12 -13.61
N LEU A 430 -1.50 -11.14 -12.30
CA LEU A 430 -2.01 -9.96 -11.59
C LEU A 430 -0.95 -8.84 -11.50
N ARG A 431 0.31 -9.19 -11.25
CA ARG A 431 1.44 -8.24 -11.24
C ARG A 431 1.64 -7.58 -12.61
N LEU A 432 1.50 -8.34 -13.70
CA LEU A 432 1.56 -7.79 -15.05
C LEU A 432 0.44 -6.77 -15.30
N LYS A 433 -0.79 -7.07 -14.88
CA LYS A 433 -1.91 -6.13 -14.95
C LYS A 433 -1.70 -4.89 -14.08
N GLN A 434 -1.13 -5.04 -12.90
CA GLN A 434 -0.77 -3.91 -12.04
C GLN A 434 0.32 -3.04 -12.68
N ALA A 435 1.38 -3.64 -13.21
CA ALA A 435 2.43 -2.91 -13.92
C ALA A 435 1.88 -2.15 -15.14
N ALA A 436 0.91 -2.72 -15.83
CA ALA A 436 0.19 -2.07 -16.93
C ALA A 436 -0.82 -1.00 -16.46
N GLY A 437 -1.11 -0.91 -15.15
CA GLY A 437 -2.12 0.01 -14.61
C GLY A 437 -3.57 -0.43 -14.82
N THR A 438 -3.80 -1.67 -15.26
CA THR A 438 -5.12 -2.21 -15.63
C THR A 438 -5.73 -3.12 -14.57
N LEU A 439 -5.00 -3.41 -13.48
CA LEU A 439 -5.50 -4.27 -12.41
C LEU A 439 -6.73 -3.64 -11.74
N SER A 440 -7.79 -4.44 -11.59
CA SER A 440 -9.08 -4.02 -11.04
C SER A 440 -9.69 -5.10 -10.13
N PRO A 441 -10.67 -4.79 -9.28
CA PRO A 441 -11.40 -5.80 -8.50
C PRO A 441 -12.07 -6.87 -9.34
N ALA A 442 -12.46 -6.56 -10.59
CA ALA A 442 -13.05 -7.53 -11.52
C ALA A 442 -12.09 -8.69 -11.85
N ASP A 443 -10.77 -8.47 -11.76
CA ASP A 443 -9.78 -9.53 -11.94
C ASP A 443 -9.85 -10.56 -10.80
N LEU A 444 -10.11 -10.12 -9.57
CA LEU A 444 -10.34 -11.03 -8.44
C LEU A 444 -11.68 -11.77 -8.57
N GLU A 445 -12.73 -11.11 -9.07
CA GLU A 445 -14.02 -11.74 -9.34
C GLU A 445 -13.86 -12.84 -10.39
N ALA A 446 -13.13 -12.59 -11.47
CA ALA A 446 -12.83 -13.59 -12.50
C ALA A 446 -12.07 -14.79 -11.94
N LEU A 447 -11.14 -14.58 -11.01
CA LEU A 447 -10.42 -15.68 -10.31
C LEU A 447 -11.32 -16.41 -9.34
N SER A 448 -12.23 -15.72 -8.64
CA SER A 448 -13.19 -16.33 -7.70
C SER A 448 -14.12 -17.33 -8.37
N ALA A 449 -14.41 -17.19 -9.67
CA ALA A 449 -15.19 -18.17 -10.44
C ALA A 449 -14.52 -19.56 -10.52
N TYR A 450 -13.21 -19.62 -10.33
CA TYR A 450 -12.43 -20.87 -10.31
C TYR A 450 -12.16 -21.38 -8.89
N LEU A 451 -12.71 -20.76 -7.85
CA LEU A 451 -12.63 -21.25 -6.49
C LEU A 451 -13.61 -22.43 -6.27
N LYS A 452 -13.30 -23.27 -5.29
CA LYS A 452 -14.07 -24.42 -4.88
C LYS A 452 -14.43 -24.28 -3.40
N GLN A 453 -15.71 -24.13 -3.11
CA GLN A 453 -16.20 -23.91 -1.75
C GLN A 453 -15.99 -25.13 -0.83
N ASP A 454 -16.09 -26.34 -1.39
CA ASP A 454 -15.88 -27.60 -0.69
C ASP A 454 -14.44 -28.13 -0.83
N TYR A 455 -13.46 -27.26 -1.13
CA TYR A 455 -12.05 -27.64 -1.25
C TYR A 455 -11.54 -28.28 0.02
N ASP A 456 -11.00 -29.50 -0.11
CA ASP A 456 -10.33 -30.22 0.96
C ASP A 456 -8.84 -30.37 0.57
N PRO A 457 -7.93 -29.62 1.23
CA PRO A 457 -6.50 -29.68 0.88
C PRO A 457 -5.91 -31.09 0.88
N ASP A 458 -6.34 -31.94 1.81
CA ASP A 458 -5.81 -33.31 1.93
C ASP A 458 -6.27 -34.23 0.78
N LYS A 459 -7.32 -33.87 0.02
CA LYS A 459 -7.84 -34.63 -1.13
C LYS A 459 -7.61 -33.95 -2.46
N ASP A 460 -7.69 -32.63 -2.48
CA ASP A 460 -7.74 -31.83 -3.70
C ASP A 460 -6.37 -31.22 -4.08
N PHE A 461 -5.27 -31.54 -3.35
CA PHE A 461 -3.93 -31.00 -3.66
C PHE A 461 -3.32 -31.56 -4.96
N LEU A 462 -3.89 -32.65 -5.50
CA LEU A 462 -3.51 -33.23 -6.79
C LEU A 462 -4.62 -33.05 -7.83
N PRO A 463 -4.27 -32.89 -9.13
CA PRO A 463 -5.25 -32.98 -10.20
C PRO A 463 -6.04 -34.28 -10.15
N PRO A 464 -7.36 -34.27 -10.42
CA PRO A 464 -8.22 -35.46 -10.27
C PRO A 464 -7.77 -36.68 -11.11
N ASP A 465 -7.18 -36.44 -12.26
CA ASP A 465 -6.63 -37.48 -13.14
C ASP A 465 -5.38 -38.17 -12.51
N LEU A 466 -4.52 -37.39 -11.88
CA LEU A 466 -3.33 -37.91 -11.18
C LEU A 466 -3.71 -38.52 -9.83
N ALA A 467 -4.72 -37.99 -9.14
CA ALA A 467 -5.23 -38.55 -7.89
C ALA A 467 -5.91 -39.93 -8.12
N LYS A 468 -6.64 -40.12 -9.23
CA LYS A 468 -7.21 -41.41 -9.60
C LYS A 468 -6.13 -42.44 -9.91
N ALA A 469 -5.12 -42.09 -10.69
CA ALA A 469 -4.01 -42.97 -10.98
C ALA A 469 -3.30 -43.43 -9.69
N ALA A 470 -3.09 -42.52 -8.74
CA ALA A 470 -2.51 -42.85 -7.43
C ALA A 470 -3.43 -43.76 -6.59
N SER A 471 -4.76 -43.59 -6.64
CA SER A 471 -5.70 -44.42 -5.87
C SER A 471 -5.93 -45.78 -6.49
N GLU A 472 -5.94 -45.92 -7.82
CA GLU A 472 -6.06 -47.18 -8.53
C GLU A 472 -4.82 -48.07 -8.32
N GLN A 473 -3.64 -47.50 -8.26
CA GLN A 473 -2.42 -48.21 -7.90
C GLN A 473 -2.42 -48.73 -6.45
N LEU A 474 -3.01 -47.98 -5.52
CA LEU A 474 -3.18 -48.44 -4.12
C LEU A 474 -4.22 -49.58 -4.00
N GLN A 475 -5.16 -49.68 -4.92
CA GLN A 475 -6.20 -50.75 -4.95
C GLN A 475 -5.79 -51.99 -5.76
N SER A 476 -4.84 -51.84 -6.68
CA SER A 476 -4.35 -52.92 -7.56
C SER A 476 -3.24 -53.82 -6.95
N LYS A 477 -3.15 -53.89 -5.62
CA LYS A 477 -2.29 -54.93 -5.00
C LYS A 477 -2.76 -56.31 -5.50
N PRO A 478 -1.87 -57.12 -6.15
CA PRO A 478 -2.26 -58.47 -6.50
C PRO A 478 -2.53 -59.24 -5.21
N ARG A 479 -3.75 -59.79 -5.12
CA ARG A 479 -4.02 -60.87 -4.14
C ARG A 479 -3.00 -61.95 -4.41
N GLN A 480 -1.99 -62.08 -3.53
CA GLN A 480 -1.16 -63.26 -3.52
C GLN A 480 -2.06 -64.44 -3.26
N GLN A 481 -2.31 -65.23 -4.30
CA GLN A 481 -2.70 -66.63 -4.16
C GLN A 481 -1.45 -67.39 -3.78
N TYR A 482 -1.45 -67.90 -2.57
CA TYR A 482 -0.55 -68.96 -2.15
C TYR A 482 -1.12 -70.30 -2.55
#